data_e4dae97a462eb79084fa2cf9d6183f8e
#
_entry.id   e4dae97a462eb79084fa2cf9d6183f8e
#
_cell.length_a   1.000
_cell.length_b   1.000
_cell.length_c   1.000
_cell.angle_alpha   90.00
_cell.angle_beta   90.00
_cell.angle_gamma   90.00
#
_symmetry.space_group_name_H-M   'P 1'
#
loop_
_entity.id
_entity.type
_entity.pdbx_description
1 polymer ?
#
loop_
_entity_poly.entity_id
_entity_poly.type
_entity_poly.pdbx_seq_one_letter_code
_entity_poly.pdbx_strand_id
1 'polypeptide(L)'
;MTACPLGLAGQCYCANQVSSFAAAEQSSQLSAKTAVLLLAHGSPENPSQVPEFLGYVTGGRPLPPVVTEEICRRYSLIGFSPLPCWTLLQADQLSQSLKMPVFAGMRNWKPFIADAVKAIASQRYERAIAICLAPQNSRTSVGLYRSAVVGYGNLPFELDFIEEWHDELLLAKAFAEKLRAGWGKASAENGAKLPVIFTAHSVPQRTITEGDPYERQAKETAQWVAKEADLAADDWTFAFQSQGMSGGPWIGPTVEETIRSLKAKGHRGVFLQPIGFVCDHVEVLYDIDIAFKQFAEKEGMRLWRAESLNGSRILTEALAGLVRSRKPDSS
;
A
#
# COMPACT_ATOMS: atom_id res chain seq x y z
N MET A 1 17.84 -3.93 5.46
CA MET A 1 16.83 -4.73 6.19
C MET A 1 16.25 -3.86 7.27
N THR A 2 15.10 -3.26 7.04
CA THR A 2 14.37 -2.51 8.07
C THR A 2 13.61 -3.53 8.92
N ALA A 3 14.14 -3.81 10.12
CA ALA A 3 13.46 -4.66 11.09
C ALA A 3 12.10 -4.05 11.46
N CYS A 4 11.11 -4.90 11.72
CA CYS A 4 9.82 -4.46 12.28
C CYS A 4 10.09 -3.62 13.54
N PRO A 5 9.60 -2.38 13.64
CA PRO A 5 9.91 -1.48 14.76
C PRO A 5 9.35 -1.97 16.11
N LEU A 6 8.53 -3.00 16.11
CA LEU A 6 7.92 -3.57 17.33
C LEU A 6 8.78 -4.64 18.01
N GLY A 7 10.01 -4.90 17.55
CA GLY A 7 10.99 -5.75 18.23
C GLY A 7 10.58 -7.23 18.39
N LEU A 8 9.60 -7.72 17.65
CA LEU A 8 8.98 -9.02 17.85
C LEU A 8 9.45 -10.03 16.80
N ALA A 9 10.57 -10.69 17.11
CA ALA A 9 10.83 -12.01 16.56
C ALA A 9 9.84 -12.99 17.22
N GLY A 10 8.83 -13.42 16.49
CA GLY A 10 8.17 -14.71 16.74
C GLY A 10 7.04 -14.79 17.78
N GLN A 11 6.31 -13.72 18.10
CA GLN A 11 5.08 -13.87 18.88
C GLN A 11 3.90 -13.12 18.27
N CYS A 12 2.85 -13.88 17.96
CA CYS A 12 1.59 -13.41 17.44
C CYS A 12 0.92 -12.40 18.39
N TYR A 13 0.79 -11.15 17.94
CA TYR A 13 0.13 -10.07 18.69
C TYR A 13 -1.41 -10.13 18.65
N CYS A 14 -1.98 -11.22 18.14
CA CYS A 14 -3.43 -11.34 17.89
C CYS A 14 -4.29 -11.54 19.17
N ALA A 15 -3.72 -11.74 20.36
CA ALA A 15 -4.52 -12.14 21.52
C ALA A 15 -4.87 -11.04 22.54
N ASN A 16 -4.22 -9.88 22.54
CA ASN A 16 -4.32 -8.91 23.64
C ASN A 16 -4.84 -7.50 23.33
N GLN A 17 -5.32 -7.22 22.13
CA GLN A 17 -5.86 -5.88 21.82
C GLN A 17 -7.33 -5.65 22.22
N VAL A 18 -7.96 -6.59 22.91
CA VAL A 18 -9.40 -6.45 23.33
C VAL A 18 -9.58 -5.74 24.68
N SER A 19 -8.52 -5.45 25.45
CA SER A 19 -8.68 -5.07 26.87
C SER A 19 -8.28 -3.66 27.29
N SER A 20 -7.95 -2.71 26.40
CA SER A 20 -7.48 -1.37 26.83
C SER A 20 -8.36 -0.17 26.47
N PHE A 21 -9.60 -0.36 26.03
CA PHE A 21 -10.48 0.75 25.64
C PHE A 21 -11.54 1.17 26.67
N ALA A 22 -11.23 1.08 27.94
CA ALA A 22 -12.14 1.52 29.00
C ALA A 22 -11.67 2.82 29.66
N ALA A 23 -11.38 3.88 28.93
CA ALA A 23 -11.27 5.23 29.51
C ALA A 23 -11.02 6.31 28.43
N ALA A 24 -12.06 6.87 27.85
CA ALA A 24 -12.03 8.23 27.32
C ALA A 24 -13.47 8.72 27.09
N GLU A 25 -14.13 9.08 28.17
CA GLU A 25 -15.33 9.92 28.08
C GLU A 25 -14.93 11.38 27.85
N GLN A 26 -15.65 12.01 26.94
CA GLN A 26 -15.66 13.44 26.58
C GLN A 26 -14.75 13.91 25.45
N SER A 27 -15.17 13.66 24.20
CA SER A 27 -15.03 14.66 23.12
C SER A 27 -15.97 14.37 21.95
N SER A 28 -16.86 15.33 21.65
CA SER A 28 -17.75 15.49 20.48
C SER A 28 -18.64 14.29 20.07
N GLN A 29 -19.91 14.58 19.80
CA GLN A 29 -21.01 13.65 19.48
C GLN A 29 -20.79 12.69 18.29
N LEU A 30 -19.65 12.73 17.61
CA LEU A 30 -19.23 11.84 16.52
C LEU A 30 -18.63 10.52 16.98
N SER A 31 -18.18 10.40 18.24
CA SER A 31 -17.21 9.35 18.60
C SER A 31 -17.81 8.08 19.22
N ALA A 32 -18.93 8.15 19.90
CA ALA A 32 -19.39 7.06 20.76
C ALA A 32 -19.82 5.78 20.01
N LYS A 33 -20.11 5.86 18.70
CA LYS A 33 -20.71 4.77 17.93
C LYS A 33 -20.06 4.53 16.56
N THR A 34 -18.95 5.20 16.25
CA THR A 34 -18.25 5.08 14.98
C THR A 34 -16.90 4.41 15.17
N ALA A 35 -16.58 3.43 14.32
CA ALA A 35 -15.27 2.81 14.20
C ALA A 35 -14.63 3.09 12.85
N VAL A 36 -13.31 2.95 12.76
CA VAL A 36 -12.57 2.98 11.48
C VAL A 36 -12.15 1.56 11.13
N LEU A 37 -12.24 1.18 9.87
CA LEU A 37 -11.78 -0.09 9.33
C LEU A 37 -10.68 0.16 8.28
N LEU A 38 -9.42 -0.08 8.64
CA LEU A 38 -8.31 -0.06 7.69
C LEU A 38 -8.23 -1.39 6.95
N LEU A 39 -8.16 -1.32 5.63
CA LEU A 39 -8.16 -2.47 4.73
C LEU A 39 -6.82 -2.59 4.02
N ALA A 40 -6.19 -3.77 4.09
CA ALA A 40 -4.93 -4.08 3.45
C ALA A 40 -4.96 -5.42 2.72
N HIS A 41 -3.96 -5.63 1.86
CA HIS A 41 -3.86 -6.88 1.08
C HIS A 41 -3.60 -8.09 1.98
N GLY A 42 -2.77 -7.91 3.00
CA GLY A 42 -2.24 -9.00 3.79
C GLY A 42 -1.02 -9.64 3.12
N SER A 43 -0.22 -10.32 3.91
CA SER A 43 1.00 -10.99 3.45
C SER A 43 1.40 -12.05 4.47
N PRO A 44 2.00 -13.18 4.03
CA PRO A 44 2.53 -14.17 4.95
C PRO A 44 3.70 -13.58 5.74
N GLU A 45 3.88 -14.04 6.97
CA GLU A 45 4.92 -13.57 7.89
C GLU A 45 6.24 -14.34 7.70
N ASN A 46 6.16 -15.50 7.05
CA ASN A 46 7.32 -16.33 6.72
C ASN A 46 7.08 -17.14 5.44
N PRO A 47 8.15 -17.65 4.78
CA PRO A 47 8.03 -18.37 3.52
C PRO A 47 7.18 -19.63 3.58
N SER A 48 7.11 -20.33 4.71
CA SER A 48 6.32 -21.56 4.84
C SER A 48 4.80 -21.35 4.76
N GLN A 49 4.35 -20.12 5.00
CA GLN A 49 2.94 -19.73 4.91
C GLN A 49 2.52 -19.31 3.50
N VAL A 50 3.47 -19.17 2.56
CA VAL A 50 3.20 -18.70 1.19
C VAL A 50 2.19 -19.58 0.46
N PRO A 51 2.22 -20.92 0.52
CA PRO A 51 1.22 -21.74 -0.15
C PRO A 51 -0.21 -21.51 0.35
N GLU A 52 -0.40 -21.38 1.67
CA GLU A 52 -1.70 -21.05 2.27
C GLU A 52 -2.17 -19.66 1.82
N PHE A 53 -1.29 -18.66 1.92
CA PHE A 53 -1.56 -17.29 1.47
C PHE A 53 -2.00 -17.23 -0.01
N LEU A 54 -1.30 -17.96 -0.88
CA LEU A 54 -1.66 -18.02 -2.31
C LEU A 54 -3.04 -18.65 -2.53
N GLY A 55 -3.45 -19.58 -1.69
CA GLY A 55 -4.82 -20.11 -1.70
C GLY A 55 -5.87 -19.00 -1.51
N TYR A 56 -5.64 -18.06 -0.58
CA TYR A 56 -6.53 -16.91 -0.40
C TYR A 56 -6.45 -15.93 -1.57
N VAL A 57 -5.25 -15.63 -2.07
CA VAL A 57 -5.07 -14.70 -3.21
C VAL A 57 -5.80 -15.17 -4.45
N THR A 58 -5.75 -16.48 -4.74
CA THR A 58 -6.34 -17.08 -5.94
C THR A 58 -7.80 -17.48 -5.77
N GLY A 59 -8.37 -17.32 -4.57
CA GLY A 59 -9.71 -17.81 -4.25
C GLY A 59 -9.81 -19.35 -4.34
N GLY A 60 -8.76 -20.05 -3.91
CA GLY A 60 -8.66 -21.51 -3.90
C GLY A 60 -8.27 -22.13 -5.25
N ARG A 61 -8.06 -21.35 -6.30
CA ARG A 61 -7.60 -21.87 -7.59
C ARG A 61 -6.12 -22.30 -7.49
N PRO A 62 -5.79 -23.55 -7.85
CA PRO A 62 -4.41 -24.01 -7.78
C PRO A 62 -3.52 -23.23 -8.76
N LEU A 63 -2.32 -22.90 -8.31
CA LEU A 63 -1.27 -22.37 -9.16
C LEU A 63 -0.33 -23.47 -9.65
N PRO A 64 0.29 -23.33 -10.82
CA PRO A 64 1.36 -24.23 -11.24
C PRO A 64 2.46 -24.29 -10.18
N PRO A 65 3.02 -25.50 -9.87
CA PRO A 65 4.06 -25.64 -8.84
C PRO A 65 5.24 -24.66 -9.01
N VAL A 66 5.73 -24.49 -10.24
CA VAL A 66 6.84 -23.58 -10.56
C VAL A 66 6.56 -22.13 -10.14
N VAL A 67 5.30 -21.71 -10.20
CA VAL A 67 4.87 -20.37 -9.77
C VAL A 67 4.91 -20.24 -8.26
N THR A 68 4.37 -21.24 -7.58
CA THR A 68 4.38 -21.29 -6.10
C THR A 68 5.81 -21.30 -5.58
N GLU A 69 6.69 -22.10 -6.18
CA GLU A 69 8.12 -22.19 -5.85
C GLU A 69 8.82 -20.84 -6.06
N GLU A 70 8.56 -20.16 -7.18
CA GLU A 70 9.14 -18.82 -7.45
C GLU A 70 8.66 -17.79 -6.42
N ILE A 71 7.38 -17.80 -6.05
CA ILE A 71 6.86 -16.88 -5.04
C ILE A 71 7.47 -17.21 -3.66
N CYS A 72 7.58 -18.49 -3.28
CA CYS A 72 8.28 -18.90 -2.06
C CYS A 72 9.73 -18.42 -2.07
N ARG A 73 10.43 -18.52 -3.21
CA ARG A 73 11.80 -18.02 -3.37
C ARG A 73 11.87 -16.51 -3.14
N ARG A 74 10.95 -15.72 -3.71
CA ARG A 74 10.90 -14.25 -3.51
C ARG A 74 10.73 -13.89 -2.03
N TYR A 75 9.79 -14.53 -1.34
CA TYR A 75 9.60 -14.32 0.09
C TYR A 75 10.82 -14.74 0.92
N SER A 76 11.49 -15.83 0.54
CA SER A 76 12.72 -16.28 1.21
C SER A 76 13.86 -15.26 1.06
N LEU A 77 13.98 -14.62 -0.10
CA LEU A 77 15.03 -13.62 -0.36
C LEU A 77 14.83 -12.32 0.45
N ILE A 78 13.60 -11.94 0.73
CA ILE A 78 13.30 -10.76 1.55
C ILE A 78 13.19 -11.08 3.05
N GLY A 79 13.23 -12.37 3.43
CA GLY A 79 13.07 -12.87 4.79
C GLY A 79 11.61 -13.00 5.21
N PHE A 80 10.89 -11.92 5.30
CA PHE A 80 9.43 -11.87 5.51
C PHE A 80 8.87 -10.54 4.99
N SER A 81 7.56 -10.50 4.77
CA SER A 81 6.91 -9.25 4.39
C SER A 81 6.48 -8.47 5.63
N PRO A 82 6.94 -7.22 5.82
CA PRO A 82 6.56 -6.41 6.98
C PRO A 82 5.16 -5.78 6.85
N LEU A 83 4.41 -6.04 5.78
CA LEU A 83 3.10 -5.45 5.52
C LEU A 83 2.12 -5.60 6.70
N PRO A 84 1.94 -6.79 7.33
CA PRO A 84 1.04 -6.91 8.46
C PRO A 84 1.47 -6.03 9.64
N CYS A 85 2.77 -5.98 9.95
CA CYS A 85 3.30 -5.12 11.02
C CYS A 85 3.04 -3.64 10.75
N TRP A 86 3.29 -3.18 9.51
CA TRP A 86 3.02 -1.79 9.12
C TRP A 86 1.55 -1.45 9.16
N THR A 87 0.67 -2.35 8.68
CA THR A 87 -0.78 -2.15 8.74
C THR A 87 -1.28 -1.98 10.17
N LEU A 88 -0.82 -2.84 11.10
CA LEU A 88 -1.20 -2.76 12.50
C LEU A 88 -0.66 -1.50 13.18
N LEU A 89 0.58 -1.11 12.87
CA LEU A 89 1.15 0.15 13.37
C LEU A 89 0.37 1.37 12.85
N GLN A 90 0.01 1.39 11.57
CA GLN A 90 -0.80 2.46 10.98
C GLN A 90 -2.18 2.54 11.64
N ALA A 91 -2.80 1.40 11.95
CA ALA A 91 -4.06 1.35 12.67
C ALA A 91 -3.93 1.92 14.10
N ASP A 92 -2.88 1.55 14.82
CA ASP A 92 -2.61 2.06 16.16
C ASP A 92 -2.34 3.58 16.16
N GLN A 93 -1.46 4.05 15.28
CA GLN A 93 -1.18 5.49 15.13
C GLN A 93 -2.43 6.29 14.76
N LEU A 94 -3.26 5.77 13.85
CA LEU A 94 -4.52 6.40 13.46
C LEU A 94 -5.51 6.44 14.64
N SER A 95 -5.61 5.35 15.40
CA SER A 95 -6.45 5.29 16.60
C SER A 95 -6.04 6.34 17.62
N GLN A 96 -4.74 6.50 17.86
CA GLN A 96 -4.20 7.52 18.76
C GLN A 96 -4.48 8.94 18.26
N SER A 97 -4.32 9.21 16.95
CA SER A 97 -4.55 10.52 16.35
C SER A 97 -6.03 10.92 16.39
N LEU A 98 -6.93 9.96 16.15
CA LEU A 98 -8.37 10.19 16.12
C LEU A 98 -9.03 10.11 17.50
N LYS A 99 -8.42 9.41 18.46
CA LYS A 99 -9.03 8.95 19.71
C LYS A 99 -10.31 8.13 19.46
N MET A 100 -10.26 7.30 18.43
CA MET A 100 -11.34 6.44 17.99
C MET A 100 -10.83 5.02 17.80
N PRO A 101 -11.68 3.98 17.91
CA PRO A 101 -11.30 2.61 17.61
C PRO A 101 -11.01 2.45 16.12
N VAL A 102 -9.85 1.85 15.82
CA VAL A 102 -9.42 1.50 14.47
C VAL A 102 -9.16 0.01 14.41
N PHE A 103 -9.85 -0.67 13.52
CA PHE A 103 -9.70 -2.10 13.25
C PHE A 103 -8.94 -2.29 11.94
N ALA A 104 -7.98 -3.20 11.91
CA ALA A 104 -7.30 -3.58 10.69
C ALA A 104 -7.88 -4.91 10.17
N GLY A 105 -8.20 -4.94 8.87
CA GLY A 105 -8.66 -6.15 8.19
C GLY A 105 -7.86 -6.38 6.90
N MET A 106 -7.32 -7.59 6.74
CA MET A 106 -6.57 -7.97 5.56
C MET A 106 -7.36 -8.94 4.69
N ARG A 107 -7.28 -8.78 3.38
CA ARG A 107 -8.06 -9.59 2.45
C ARG A 107 -7.56 -11.02 2.36
N ASN A 108 -6.24 -11.20 2.33
CA ASN A 108 -5.61 -12.48 2.02
C ASN A 108 -4.78 -13.04 3.19
N TRP A 109 -4.75 -12.39 4.34
CA TRP A 109 -4.03 -12.84 5.52
C TRP A 109 -4.65 -12.32 6.82
N LYS A 110 -4.17 -12.82 7.95
CA LYS A 110 -4.63 -12.46 9.29
C LYS A 110 -4.10 -11.07 9.71
N PRO A 111 -4.90 -10.28 10.47
CA PRO A 111 -6.32 -10.48 10.77
C PRO A 111 -7.18 -10.31 9.52
N PHE A 112 -8.09 -11.24 9.27
CA PHE A 112 -8.94 -11.16 8.09
C PHE A 112 -9.99 -10.05 8.19
N ILE A 113 -10.42 -9.50 7.05
CA ILE A 113 -11.52 -8.51 6.98
C ILE A 113 -12.75 -9.01 7.73
N ALA A 114 -13.10 -10.29 7.56
CA ALA A 114 -14.25 -10.90 8.25
C ALA A 114 -14.11 -10.84 9.79
N ASP A 115 -12.91 -10.99 10.33
CA ASP A 115 -12.66 -10.93 11.77
C ASP A 115 -12.79 -9.49 12.28
N ALA A 116 -12.29 -8.51 11.53
CA ALA A 116 -12.44 -7.09 11.85
C ALA A 116 -13.91 -6.65 11.81
N VAL A 117 -14.68 -7.08 10.80
CA VAL A 117 -16.13 -6.82 10.69
C VAL A 117 -16.89 -7.42 11.89
N LYS A 118 -16.56 -8.68 12.27
CA LYS A 118 -17.14 -9.32 13.46
C LYS A 118 -16.83 -8.54 14.74
N ALA A 119 -15.60 -8.06 14.89
CA ALA A 119 -15.19 -7.29 16.06
C ALA A 119 -15.95 -5.97 16.16
N ILE A 120 -16.12 -5.23 15.05
CA ILE A 120 -16.93 -4.01 14.98
C ILE A 120 -18.38 -4.30 15.37
N ALA A 121 -18.98 -5.36 14.80
CA ALA A 121 -20.35 -5.76 15.10
C ALA A 121 -20.56 -6.16 16.56
N SER A 122 -19.65 -6.97 17.13
CA SER A 122 -19.75 -7.44 18.50
C SER A 122 -19.64 -6.32 19.55
N GLN A 123 -18.91 -5.25 19.21
CA GLN A 123 -18.76 -4.06 20.04
C GLN A 123 -19.89 -3.03 19.81
N ARG A 124 -20.86 -3.36 18.95
CA ARG A 124 -22.08 -2.58 18.68
C ARG A 124 -21.83 -1.16 18.17
N TYR A 125 -20.77 -0.99 17.35
CA TYR A 125 -20.61 0.24 16.58
C TYR A 125 -21.75 0.34 15.57
N GLU A 126 -22.30 1.56 15.40
CA GLU A 126 -23.41 1.82 14.49
C GLU A 126 -22.94 2.24 13.09
N ARG A 127 -21.70 2.73 12.99
CA ARG A 127 -21.05 3.14 11.73
C ARG A 127 -19.62 2.66 11.67
N ALA A 128 -19.16 2.27 10.48
CA ALA A 128 -17.77 1.99 10.19
C ALA A 128 -17.31 2.80 8.97
N ILE A 129 -16.24 3.59 9.13
CA ILE A 129 -15.57 4.29 8.03
C ILE A 129 -14.45 3.39 7.56
N ALA A 130 -14.56 2.84 6.35
CA ALA A 130 -13.60 1.94 5.77
C ALA A 130 -12.65 2.67 4.81
N ILE A 131 -11.33 2.47 4.98
CA ILE A 131 -10.28 3.05 4.14
C ILE A 131 -9.37 1.93 3.65
N CYS A 132 -9.18 1.84 2.33
CA CYS A 132 -8.16 0.97 1.75
C CYS A 132 -6.78 1.62 1.83
N LEU A 133 -5.78 0.88 2.31
CA LEU A 133 -4.37 1.30 2.25
C LEU A 133 -3.80 1.16 0.82
N ALA A 134 -4.64 1.50 -0.14
CA ALA A 134 -4.41 1.61 -1.58
C ALA A 134 -5.08 2.90 -2.04
N PRO A 135 -4.32 3.99 -2.26
CA PRO A 135 -4.90 5.31 -2.52
C PRO A 135 -5.67 5.41 -3.83
N GLN A 136 -5.21 4.69 -4.85
CA GLN A 136 -5.81 4.70 -6.19
C GLN A 136 -6.91 3.66 -6.29
N ASN A 137 -8.07 4.07 -6.79
CA ASN A 137 -9.21 3.16 -6.98
C ASN A 137 -8.96 2.22 -8.17
N SER A 138 -9.24 0.95 -7.97
CA SER A 138 -9.36 -0.05 -9.02
C SER A 138 -10.31 -1.16 -8.58
N ARG A 139 -11.09 -1.66 -9.52
CA ARG A 139 -11.92 -2.85 -9.27
C ARG A 139 -11.09 -4.09 -8.93
N THR A 140 -9.81 -4.13 -9.37
CA THR A 140 -8.89 -5.25 -9.10
C THR A 140 -8.21 -5.15 -7.73
N SER A 141 -8.37 -4.04 -7.02
CA SER A 141 -7.86 -3.83 -5.65
C SER A 141 -8.96 -3.35 -4.71
N VAL A 142 -9.32 -2.07 -4.72
CA VAL A 142 -10.32 -1.45 -3.83
C VAL A 142 -11.69 -2.12 -3.98
N GLY A 143 -12.11 -2.45 -5.20
CA GLY A 143 -13.34 -3.18 -5.45
C GLY A 143 -13.37 -4.56 -4.79
N LEU A 144 -12.24 -5.26 -4.72
CA LEU A 144 -12.13 -6.55 -4.04
C LEU A 144 -12.18 -6.41 -2.51
N TYR A 145 -11.63 -5.33 -1.94
CA TYR A 145 -11.78 -5.04 -0.51
C TYR A 145 -13.21 -4.74 -0.14
N ARG A 146 -13.90 -3.88 -0.93
CA ARG A 146 -15.31 -3.60 -0.73
C ARG A 146 -16.15 -4.87 -0.78
N SER A 147 -15.92 -5.70 -1.79
CA SER A 147 -16.60 -7.00 -1.93
C SER A 147 -16.37 -7.90 -0.73
N ALA A 148 -15.16 -7.92 -0.15
CA ALA A 148 -14.85 -8.72 1.03
C ALA A 148 -15.57 -8.21 2.30
N VAL A 149 -15.77 -6.89 2.45
CA VAL A 149 -16.54 -6.32 3.55
C VAL A 149 -18.03 -6.62 3.40
N VAL A 150 -18.62 -6.32 2.23
CA VAL A 150 -20.06 -6.52 2.00
C VAL A 150 -20.43 -7.99 1.85
N GLY A 151 -19.50 -8.84 1.44
CA GLY A 151 -19.68 -10.30 1.34
C GLY A 151 -19.89 -10.98 2.70
N TYR A 152 -19.68 -10.27 3.81
CA TYR A 152 -20.02 -10.74 5.14
C TYR A 152 -21.56 -10.91 5.32
N GLY A 153 -22.37 -10.30 4.46
CA GLY A 153 -23.83 -10.33 4.50
C GLY A 153 -24.42 -9.03 5.04
N ASN A 154 -25.54 -9.11 5.78
CA ASN A 154 -26.12 -7.92 6.39
C ASN A 154 -25.20 -7.37 7.48
N LEU A 155 -24.58 -6.23 7.20
CA LEU A 155 -23.77 -5.52 8.18
C LEU A 155 -24.71 -4.91 9.24
N PRO A 156 -24.44 -5.13 10.54
CA PRO A 156 -25.27 -4.54 11.61
C PRO A 156 -24.89 -3.08 11.90
N PHE A 157 -24.16 -2.43 10.99
CA PHE A 157 -23.73 -1.04 11.06
C PHE A 157 -23.73 -0.41 9.66
N GLU A 158 -23.83 0.89 9.61
CA GLU A 158 -23.65 1.67 8.38
C GLU A 158 -22.21 1.61 7.91
N LEU A 159 -22.00 1.35 6.62
CA LEU A 159 -20.66 1.32 5.99
C LEU A 159 -20.44 2.57 5.14
N ASP A 160 -19.56 3.45 5.59
CA ASP A 160 -19.04 4.56 4.81
C ASP A 160 -17.69 4.14 4.21
N PHE A 161 -17.67 3.85 2.91
CA PHE A 161 -16.49 3.28 2.24
C PHE A 161 -15.78 4.33 1.40
N ILE A 162 -14.55 4.67 1.78
CA ILE A 162 -13.69 5.59 1.03
C ILE A 162 -13.00 4.81 -0.08
N GLU A 163 -13.45 5.01 -1.32
CA GLU A 163 -13.00 4.25 -2.48
C GLU A 163 -11.68 4.75 -3.05
N GLU A 164 -11.37 6.05 -2.88
CA GLU A 164 -10.17 6.68 -3.43
C GLU A 164 -9.72 7.87 -2.56
N TRP A 165 -8.42 8.08 -2.52
CA TRP A 165 -7.77 9.20 -1.84
C TRP A 165 -6.39 9.51 -2.45
N HIS A 166 -6.26 9.23 -3.76
CA HIS A 166 -5.06 9.39 -4.57
C HIS A 166 -4.61 10.86 -4.70
N ASP A 167 -5.52 11.80 -4.54
CA ASP A 167 -5.33 13.25 -4.62
C ASP A 167 -5.26 13.94 -3.25
N GLU A 168 -5.18 13.16 -2.16
CA GLU A 168 -5.02 13.70 -0.82
C GLU A 168 -3.68 14.43 -0.69
N LEU A 169 -3.72 15.73 -0.37
CA LEU A 169 -2.54 16.59 -0.33
C LEU A 169 -1.48 16.09 0.66
N LEU A 170 -1.89 15.58 1.82
CA LEU A 170 -0.94 15.05 2.81
C LEU A 170 -0.31 13.74 2.34
N LEU A 171 -0.98 12.95 1.49
CA LEU A 171 -0.37 11.79 0.83
C LEU A 171 0.77 12.25 -0.09
N ALA A 172 0.52 13.25 -0.93
CA ALA A 172 1.54 13.81 -1.82
C ALA A 172 2.73 14.36 -1.02
N LYS A 173 2.48 15.07 0.08
CA LYS A 173 3.52 15.58 1.00
C LYS A 173 4.33 14.46 1.64
N ALA A 174 3.68 13.38 2.08
CA ALA A 174 4.36 12.23 2.67
C ALA A 174 5.32 11.58 1.68
N PHE A 175 4.89 11.36 0.44
CA PHE A 175 5.77 10.84 -0.62
C PHE A 175 6.88 11.81 -0.99
N ALA A 176 6.60 13.11 -1.10
CA ALA A 176 7.59 14.13 -1.41
C ALA A 176 8.67 14.26 -0.31
N GLU A 177 8.31 14.09 0.97
CA GLU A 177 9.27 14.02 2.07
C GLU A 177 10.25 12.86 1.88
N LYS A 178 9.74 11.65 1.59
CA LYS A 178 10.58 10.47 1.35
C LYS A 178 11.45 10.62 0.10
N LEU A 179 10.90 11.19 -0.95
CA LEU A 179 11.64 11.48 -2.18
C LEU A 179 12.82 12.41 -1.88
N ARG A 180 12.57 13.57 -1.28
CA ARG A 180 13.63 14.55 -0.97
C ARG A 180 14.69 13.98 -0.05
N ALA A 181 14.32 13.20 0.96
CA ALA A 181 15.25 12.59 1.90
C ALA A 181 16.26 11.64 1.22
N GLY A 182 15.87 10.92 0.17
CA GLY A 182 16.73 9.95 -0.53
C GLY A 182 17.37 10.48 -1.81
N TRP A 183 16.64 11.24 -2.60
CA TRP A 183 17.03 11.63 -3.95
C TRP A 183 18.28 12.50 -4.03
N GLY A 184 18.37 13.51 -3.14
CA GLY A 184 19.55 14.38 -3.09
C GLY A 184 20.83 13.62 -2.77
N LYS A 185 20.77 12.71 -1.79
CA LYS A 185 21.90 11.83 -1.43
C LYS A 185 22.28 10.89 -2.58
N ALA A 186 21.29 10.22 -3.17
CA ALA A 186 21.51 9.32 -4.30
C ALA A 186 22.10 10.04 -5.52
N SER A 187 21.64 11.27 -5.83
CA SER A 187 22.18 12.09 -6.90
C SER A 187 23.64 12.50 -6.65
N ALA A 188 23.99 12.84 -5.41
CA ALA A 188 25.37 13.12 -5.02
C ALA A 188 26.27 11.88 -5.16
N GLU A 189 25.82 10.72 -4.72
CA GLU A 189 26.52 9.44 -4.89
C GLU A 189 26.69 9.02 -6.36
N ASN A 190 25.74 9.42 -7.22
CA ASN A 190 25.80 9.17 -8.66
C ASN A 190 26.74 10.16 -9.38
N GLY A 191 27.07 11.29 -8.78
CA GLY A 191 27.84 12.37 -9.39
C GLY A 191 27.04 13.24 -10.39
N ALA A 192 25.72 13.02 -10.48
CA ALA A 192 24.82 13.79 -11.34
C ALA A 192 23.38 13.65 -10.83
N LYS A 193 22.54 14.64 -11.13
CA LYS A 193 21.11 14.60 -10.83
C LYS A 193 20.48 13.36 -11.45
N LEU A 194 19.77 12.56 -10.64
CA LEU A 194 19.11 11.35 -11.08
C LEU A 194 17.70 11.68 -11.61
N PRO A 195 17.28 11.11 -12.75
CA PRO A 195 15.89 11.13 -13.15
C PRO A 195 15.07 10.28 -12.18
N VAL A 196 13.88 10.77 -11.81
CA VAL A 196 12.94 10.07 -10.92
C VAL A 196 11.98 9.25 -11.78
N ILE A 197 11.77 7.99 -11.43
CA ILE A 197 10.72 7.15 -12.00
C ILE A 197 9.67 6.94 -10.91
N PHE A 198 8.49 7.56 -11.07
CA PHE A 198 7.34 7.21 -10.24
C PHE A 198 6.77 5.88 -10.70
N THR A 199 6.46 4.99 -9.76
CA THR A 199 5.93 3.68 -10.12
C THR A 199 4.68 3.29 -9.32
N ALA A 200 3.79 2.54 -9.99
CA ALA A 200 2.67 1.85 -9.40
C ALA A 200 2.52 0.47 -10.03
N HIS A 201 1.78 -0.43 -9.39
CA HIS A 201 1.56 -1.78 -9.93
C HIS A 201 0.85 -1.72 -11.29
N SER A 202 1.29 -2.53 -12.25
CA SER A 202 0.59 -2.66 -13.52
C SER A 202 -0.74 -3.42 -13.33
N VAL A 203 -1.70 -3.14 -14.20
CA VAL A 203 -2.97 -3.88 -14.27
C VAL A 203 -3.21 -4.34 -15.70
N PRO A 204 -4.03 -5.38 -15.93
CA PRO A 204 -4.38 -5.79 -17.29
C PRO A 204 -4.96 -4.62 -18.09
N GLN A 205 -4.52 -4.46 -19.34
CA GLN A 205 -5.00 -3.38 -20.24
C GLN A 205 -6.54 -3.36 -20.32
N ARG A 206 -7.16 -4.53 -20.29
CA ARG A 206 -8.61 -4.67 -20.29
C ARG A 206 -9.28 -3.93 -19.12
N THR A 207 -8.65 -3.94 -17.94
CA THR A 207 -9.17 -3.22 -16.76
C THR A 207 -9.37 -1.75 -17.07
N ILE A 208 -8.40 -1.12 -17.72
CA ILE A 208 -8.44 0.31 -18.10
C ILE A 208 -9.42 0.55 -19.25
N THR A 209 -9.42 -0.29 -20.27
CA THR A 209 -10.34 -0.12 -21.42
C THR A 209 -11.80 -0.29 -21.04
N GLU A 210 -12.09 -0.95 -19.93
CA GLU A 210 -13.42 -1.07 -19.34
C GLU A 210 -13.76 0.07 -18.35
N GLY A 211 -12.97 1.15 -18.32
CA GLY A 211 -13.27 2.39 -17.60
C GLY A 211 -12.75 2.49 -16.17
N ASP A 212 -11.82 1.60 -15.75
CA ASP A 212 -11.20 1.68 -14.42
C ASP A 212 -10.34 2.95 -14.29
N PRO A 213 -10.47 3.75 -13.23
CA PRO A 213 -9.78 5.03 -13.09
C PRO A 213 -8.30 4.91 -12.71
N TYR A 214 -7.81 3.71 -12.42
CA TYR A 214 -6.52 3.44 -11.77
C TYR A 214 -5.33 4.12 -12.45
N GLU A 215 -5.19 3.96 -13.78
CA GLU A 215 -4.08 4.53 -14.52
C GLU A 215 -4.03 6.06 -14.40
N ARG A 216 -5.19 6.71 -14.56
CA ARG A 216 -5.32 8.16 -14.41
C ARG A 216 -4.94 8.59 -12.99
N GLN A 217 -5.51 7.95 -11.98
CA GLN A 217 -5.27 8.29 -10.57
C GLN A 217 -3.82 8.06 -10.16
N ALA A 218 -3.17 6.99 -10.64
CA ALA A 218 -1.75 6.75 -10.37
C ALA A 218 -0.87 7.87 -10.96
N LYS A 219 -1.14 8.29 -12.19
CA LYS A 219 -0.43 9.41 -12.81
C LYS A 219 -0.71 10.75 -12.13
N GLU A 220 -1.94 11.00 -11.69
CA GLU A 220 -2.31 12.19 -10.90
C GLU A 220 -1.57 12.23 -9.57
N THR A 221 -1.49 11.11 -8.84
CA THR A 221 -0.66 11.03 -7.62
C THR A 221 0.79 11.40 -7.91
N ALA A 222 1.39 10.87 -8.98
CA ALA A 222 2.76 11.20 -9.35
C ALA A 222 2.95 12.69 -9.65
N GLN A 223 1.99 13.33 -10.34
CA GLN A 223 2.00 14.78 -10.61
C GLN A 223 1.94 15.61 -9.32
N TRP A 224 1.07 15.23 -8.37
CA TRP A 224 0.99 15.88 -7.07
C TRP A 224 2.29 15.73 -6.27
N VAL A 225 2.90 14.54 -6.25
CA VAL A 225 4.18 14.31 -5.57
C VAL A 225 5.31 15.09 -6.24
N ALA A 226 5.37 15.12 -7.58
CA ALA A 226 6.36 15.88 -8.31
C ALA A 226 6.26 17.38 -8.00
N LYS A 227 5.05 17.93 -7.97
CA LYS A 227 4.77 19.31 -7.59
C LYS A 227 5.21 19.61 -6.15
N GLU A 228 4.82 18.77 -5.19
CA GLU A 228 5.20 18.92 -3.79
C GLU A 228 6.72 18.75 -3.57
N ALA A 229 7.41 18.02 -4.43
CA ALA A 229 8.86 17.81 -4.37
C ALA A 229 9.66 18.84 -5.18
N ASP A 230 9.01 19.82 -5.81
CA ASP A 230 9.62 20.84 -6.68
C ASP A 230 10.42 20.24 -7.84
N LEU A 231 9.93 19.12 -8.44
CA LEU A 231 10.54 18.51 -9.61
C LEU A 231 10.14 19.27 -10.89
N ALA A 232 11.11 19.61 -11.74
CA ALA A 232 10.82 20.08 -13.09
C ALA A 232 10.21 18.94 -13.94
N ALA A 233 9.49 19.30 -15.00
CA ALA A 233 8.82 18.31 -15.88
C ALA A 233 9.78 17.27 -16.46
N ASP A 234 11.01 17.65 -16.77
CA ASP A 234 12.04 16.76 -17.33
C ASP A 234 12.78 15.93 -16.28
N ASP A 235 12.56 16.19 -14.99
CA ASP A 235 13.23 15.48 -13.89
C ASP A 235 12.61 14.11 -13.59
N TRP A 236 11.42 13.85 -14.09
CA TRP A 236 10.69 12.64 -13.76
C TRP A 236 9.91 12.03 -14.90
N THR A 237 9.59 10.77 -14.75
CA THR A 237 8.71 10.00 -15.65
C THR A 237 7.89 9.02 -14.84
N PHE A 238 6.92 8.38 -15.47
CA PHE A 238 6.07 7.38 -14.85
C PHE A 238 6.23 6.01 -15.53
N ALA A 239 6.26 4.94 -14.75
CA ALA A 239 6.30 3.57 -15.25
C ALA A 239 5.44 2.66 -14.39
N PHE A 240 4.94 1.56 -14.98
CA PHE A 240 4.25 0.51 -14.24
C PHE A 240 5.19 -0.65 -13.93
N GLN A 241 5.02 -1.24 -12.74
CA GLN A 241 5.81 -2.37 -12.25
C GLN A 241 4.95 -3.63 -12.07
N SER A 242 5.61 -4.78 -11.92
CA SER A 242 5.00 -6.00 -11.37
C SER A 242 3.81 -6.51 -12.18
N GLN A 243 4.04 -6.88 -13.43
CA GLN A 243 3.00 -7.54 -14.24
C GLN A 243 2.68 -8.92 -13.62
N GLY A 244 1.40 -9.19 -13.43
CA GLY A 244 0.93 -10.48 -12.95
C GLY A 244 0.93 -11.54 -14.05
N MET A 245 0.55 -12.76 -13.67
CA MET A 245 0.57 -13.93 -14.55
C MET A 245 -0.72 -14.16 -15.36
N SER A 246 -1.69 -13.24 -15.29
CA SER A 246 -2.88 -13.32 -16.14
C SER A 246 -2.48 -13.09 -17.60
N GLY A 247 -2.95 -13.95 -18.50
CA GLY A 247 -2.71 -13.80 -19.93
C GLY A 247 -3.28 -12.50 -20.47
N GLY A 248 -2.61 -11.93 -21.49
CA GLY A 248 -3.02 -10.70 -22.16
C GLY A 248 -2.07 -9.52 -21.88
N PRO A 249 -2.29 -8.38 -22.54
CA PRO A 249 -1.48 -7.18 -22.37
C PRO A 249 -1.75 -6.49 -21.02
N TRP A 250 -0.69 -5.94 -20.45
CA TRP A 250 -0.69 -5.13 -19.25
C TRP A 250 -0.36 -3.67 -19.60
N ILE A 251 -0.78 -2.71 -18.79
CA ILE A 251 -0.46 -1.31 -19.04
C ILE A 251 1.03 -1.03 -18.82
N GLY A 252 1.55 -0.11 -19.62
CA GLY A 252 2.95 0.33 -19.60
C GLY A 252 3.08 1.86 -19.67
N PRO A 253 4.30 2.38 -19.84
CA PRO A 253 5.56 1.64 -20.01
C PRO A 253 5.97 0.89 -18.75
N THR A 254 6.77 -0.18 -18.91
CA THR A 254 7.36 -0.90 -17.77
C THR A 254 8.56 -0.13 -17.19
N VAL A 255 8.94 -0.47 -15.95
CA VAL A 255 10.14 0.08 -15.32
C VAL A 255 11.39 -0.25 -16.15
N GLU A 256 11.49 -1.47 -16.67
CA GLU A 256 12.61 -1.92 -17.49
C GLU A 256 12.74 -1.16 -18.81
N GLU A 257 11.62 -0.94 -19.52
CA GLU A 257 11.60 -0.12 -20.74
C GLU A 257 12.03 1.32 -20.43
N THR A 258 11.57 1.87 -19.32
CA THR A 258 11.89 3.23 -18.88
C THR A 258 13.36 3.36 -18.50
N ILE A 259 13.95 2.39 -17.81
CA ILE A 259 15.39 2.34 -17.50
C ILE A 259 16.22 2.34 -18.80
N ARG A 260 15.85 1.51 -19.80
CA ARG A 260 16.53 1.50 -21.09
C ARG A 260 16.41 2.84 -21.85
N SER A 261 15.23 3.45 -21.81
CA SER A 261 15.02 4.76 -22.41
C SER A 261 15.89 5.85 -21.78
N LEU A 262 16.00 5.87 -20.45
CA LEU A 262 16.84 6.82 -19.73
C LEU A 262 18.33 6.56 -19.96
N LYS A 263 18.75 5.29 -20.04
CA LYS A 263 20.12 4.93 -20.47
C LYS A 263 20.45 5.47 -21.87
N ALA A 264 19.53 5.32 -22.82
CA ALA A 264 19.71 5.84 -24.18
C ALA A 264 19.85 7.38 -24.22
N LYS A 265 19.27 8.08 -23.22
CA LYS A 265 19.45 9.53 -23.01
C LYS A 265 20.75 9.90 -22.28
N GLY A 266 21.61 8.94 -21.96
CA GLY A 266 22.92 9.15 -21.33
C GLY A 266 22.90 9.13 -19.79
N HIS A 267 21.79 8.83 -19.14
CA HIS A 267 21.77 8.66 -17.68
C HIS A 267 22.54 7.41 -17.25
N ARG A 268 23.21 7.50 -16.09
CA ARG A 268 23.98 6.40 -15.49
C ARG A 268 23.28 5.78 -14.27
N GLY A 269 22.15 6.33 -13.88
CA GLY A 269 21.38 5.85 -12.76
C GLY A 269 19.99 6.43 -12.75
N VAL A 270 19.11 5.86 -11.94
CA VAL A 270 17.70 6.25 -11.77
C VAL A 270 17.31 6.21 -10.30
N PHE A 271 16.33 7.02 -9.92
CA PHE A 271 15.75 7.01 -8.60
C PHE A 271 14.27 6.62 -8.69
N LEU A 272 13.86 5.52 -8.06
CA LEU A 272 12.48 5.06 -8.05
C LEU A 272 11.71 5.60 -6.85
N GLN A 273 10.49 6.07 -7.11
CA GLN A 273 9.52 6.46 -6.08
C GLN A 273 8.23 5.67 -6.29
N PRO A 274 8.03 4.55 -5.55
CA PRO A 274 6.75 3.86 -5.59
C PRO A 274 5.67 4.75 -4.94
N ILE A 275 4.55 4.95 -5.67
CA ILE A 275 3.41 5.77 -5.21
C ILE A 275 2.10 4.99 -5.14
N GLY A 276 2.07 3.77 -5.64
CA GLY A 276 0.92 2.88 -5.54
C GLY A 276 0.85 2.10 -4.23
N PHE A 277 1.87 2.22 -3.36
CA PHE A 277 2.00 1.47 -2.12
C PHE A 277 2.37 2.41 -0.96
N VAL A 278 1.75 2.20 0.19
CA VAL A 278 1.99 3.04 1.37
C VAL A 278 2.94 2.39 2.38
N CYS A 279 3.38 1.15 2.16
CA CYS A 279 4.36 0.48 3.02
C CYS A 279 5.20 -0.55 2.27
N ASP A 280 6.31 -0.97 2.88
CA ASP A 280 7.16 -2.04 2.38
C ASP A 280 6.42 -3.39 2.40
N HIS A 281 6.55 -4.13 1.31
CA HIS A 281 6.03 -5.48 1.10
C HIS A 281 6.79 -6.16 -0.05
N VAL A 282 6.39 -7.37 -0.46
CA VAL A 282 7.14 -8.14 -1.45
C VAL A 282 7.37 -7.40 -2.77
N GLU A 283 6.38 -6.66 -3.29
CA GLU A 283 6.49 -5.93 -4.56
C GLU A 283 7.37 -4.67 -4.49
N VAL A 284 7.76 -4.25 -3.29
CA VAL A 284 8.78 -3.22 -3.07
C VAL A 284 10.13 -3.88 -2.78
N LEU A 285 10.16 -4.77 -1.79
CA LEU A 285 11.42 -5.36 -1.30
C LEU A 285 12.04 -6.36 -2.27
N TYR A 286 11.23 -7.09 -3.04
CA TYR A 286 11.75 -7.98 -4.07
C TYR A 286 11.81 -7.29 -5.44
N ASP A 287 10.68 -6.76 -5.93
CA ASP A 287 10.66 -6.27 -7.32
C ASP A 287 11.59 -5.07 -7.51
N ILE A 288 11.60 -4.11 -6.56
CA ILE A 288 12.45 -2.92 -6.69
C ILE A 288 13.86 -3.17 -6.16
N ASP A 289 14.00 -3.63 -4.90
CA ASP A 289 15.30 -3.70 -4.24
C ASP A 289 16.18 -4.84 -4.76
N ILE A 290 15.58 -5.86 -5.39
CA ILE A 290 16.31 -7.00 -5.94
C ILE A 290 16.20 -7.02 -7.47
N ALA A 291 14.99 -7.21 -8.03
CA ALA A 291 14.83 -7.49 -9.45
C ALA A 291 15.18 -6.28 -10.33
N PHE A 292 14.59 -5.11 -10.09
CA PHE A 292 14.89 -3.91 -10.90
C PHE A 292 16.31 -3.40 -10.66
N LYS A 293 16.81 -3.55 -9.43
CA LYS A 293 18.21 -3.20 -9.15
C LYS A 293 19.19 -4.07 -9.95
N GLN A 294 18.98 -5.39 -9.95
CA GLN A 294 19.77 -6.31 -10.77
C GLN A 294 19.62 -6.04 -12.27
N PHE A 295 18.38 -5.69 -12.71
CA PHE A 295 18.16 -5.30 -14.09
C PHE A 295 18.92 -4.04 -14.47
N ALA A 296 18.86 -2.98 -13.66
CA ALA A 296 19.62 -1.75 -13.89
C ALA A 296 21.12 -2.01 -13.94
N GLU A 297 21.66 -2.82 -13.03
CA GLU A 297 23.07 -3.22 -13.01
C GLU A 297 23.49 -3.94 -14.29
N LYS A 298 22.67 -4.87 -14.82
CA LYS A 298 22.89 -5.53 -16.11
C LYS A 298 22.89 -4.55 -17.29
N GLU A 299 22.08 -3.49 -17.20
CA GLU A 299 22.09 -2.41 -18.18
C GLU A 299 23.25 -1.41 -17.96
N GLY A 300 24.11 -1.60 -16.98
CA GLY A 300 25.21 -0.69 -16.61
C GLY A 300 24.73 0.60 -15.94
N MET A 301 23.56 0.57 -15.32
CA MET A 301 22.98 1.67 -14.57
C MET A 301 22.90 1.35 -13.08
N ARG A 302 22.83 2.38 -12.25
CA ARG A 302 22.60 2.25 -10.81
C ARG A 302 21.13 2.61 -10.49
N LEU A 303 20.56 1.94 -9.50
CA LEU A 303 19.20 2.19 -9.05
C LEU A 303 19.17 2.44 -7.55
N TRP A 304 18.49 3.53 -7.16
CA TRP A 304 18.11 3.85 -5.80
C TRP A 304 16.60 3.99 -5.71
N ARG A 305 16.04 3.91 -4.54
CA ARG A 305 14.64 4.22 -4.31
C ARG A 305 14.42 5.04 -3.04
N ALA A 306 13.28 5.73 -3.00
CA ALA A 306 12.77 6.31 -1.79
C ALA A 306 12.33 5.22 -0.79
N GLU A 307 12.41 5.51 0.49
CA GLU A 307 11.77 4.70 1.50
C GLU A 307 10.24 4.73 1.33
N SER A 308 9.58 3.62 1.66
CA SER A 308 8.11 3.58 1.73
C SER A 308 7.59 4.44 2.90
N LEU A 309 6.31 4.81 2.87
CA LEU A 309 5.72 5.66 3.92
C LEU A 309 5.69 4.94 5.27
N ASN A 310 5.41 3.64 5.28
CA ASN A 310 5.45 2.80 6.48
C ASN A 310 4.68 3.43 7.66
N GLY A 311 5.36 3.76 8.75
CA GLY A 311 4.81 4.47 9.91
C GLY A 311 4.91 5.99 9.83
N SER A 312 4.87 6.60 8.64
CA SER A 312 4.96 8.04 8.47
C SER A 312 3.85 8.78 9.22
N ARG A 313 4.24 9.77 10.01
CA ARG A 313 3.29 10.64 10.72
C ARG A 313 2.39 11.41 9.75
N ILE A 314 2.94 11.86 8.62
CA ILE A 314 2.15 12.60 7.61
C ILE A 314 1.10 11.67 6.98
N LEU A 315 1.42 10.39 6.74
CA LEU A 315 0.43 9.41 6.31
C LEU A 315 -0.69 9.23 7.35
N THR A 316 -0.33 9.14 8.63
CA THR A 316 -1.33 9.07 9.71
C THR A 316 -2.27 10.26 9.69
N GLU A 317 -1.73 11.48 9.51
CA GLU A 317 -2.55 12.70 9.44
C GLU A 317 -3.42 12.75 8.16
N ALA A 318 -2.93 12.23 7.02
CA ALA A 318 -3.73 12.07 5.81
C ALA A 318 -4.95 11.17 6.06
N LEU A 319 -4.72 9.98 6.62
CA LEU A 319 -5.80 9.03 6.96
C LEU A 319 -6.76 9.63 7.99
N ALA A 320 -6.25 10.36 8.98
CA ALA A 320 -7.08 11.04 9.97
C ALA A 320 -7.93 12.17 9.34
N GLY A 321 -7.39 12.90 8.39
CA GLY A 321 -8.09 13.92 7.61
C GLY A 321 -9.28 13.32 6.84
N LEU A 322 -9.06 12.19 6.18
CA LEU A 322 -10.12 11.45 5.47
C LEU A 322 -11.26 11.04 6.41
N VAL A 323 -10.95 10.53 7.59
CA VAL A 323 -11.99 10.18 8.59
C VAL A 323 -12.74 11.42 9.08
N ARG A 324 -12.03 12.50 9.43
CA ARG A 324 -12.63 13.75 9.95
C ARG A 324 -13.52 14.44 8.92
N SER A 325 -13.26 14.25 7.63
CA SER A 325 -14.10 14.81 6.55
C SER A 325 -15.45 14.10 6.41
N ARG A 326 -15.61 12.90 6.98
CA ARG A 326 -16.86 12.12 6.93
C ARG A 326 -17.78 12.53 8.07
N LYS A 327 -18.65 13.53 7.80
CA LYS A 327 -19.70 13.93 8.76
C LYS A 327 -20.72 12.81 8.92
N PRO A 328 -21.37 12.68 10.12
CA PRO A 328 -22.59 11.91 10.21
C PRO A 328 -23.64 12.53 9.29
N ASP A 329 -24.44 11.71 8.63
CA ASP A 329 -25.60 12.21 7.95
C ASP A 329 -26.44 12.99 8.95
N SER A 330 -26.76 14.26 8.61
CA SER A 330 -27.63 15.11 9.39
C SER A 330 -29.02 14.45 9.30
N SER A 331 -29.39 13.70 10.33
CA SER A 331 -30.76 13.16 10.52
C SER A 331 -31.76 14.26 10.77
#